data_6e575dc2aa45e2e00182ec12995244dd
#
_entry.id   6e575dc2aa45e2e00182ec12995244dd
#
_cell.length_a   1.000
_cell.length_b   1.000
_cell.length_c   1.000
_cell.angle_alpha   90.00
_cell.angle_beta   90.00
_cell.angle_gamma   90.00
#
_symmetry.space_group_name_H-M   'P 1'
#
loop_
_entity.id
_entity.type
_entity.pdbx_description
1 polymer ?
#
loop_
_entity_poly.entity_id
_entity_poly.type
_entity_poly.pdbx_seq_one_letter_code
_entity_poly.pdbx_strand_id
1 'polypeptide(L)'
;MANIQFKIIESTRSAAQSVRAHRFRSFLTTLGIIIGVASVISVVSVLQGFSLYISSQFDGIGTNVINVERYTPPKNRLQGKWSRLTYLDYLKIKEYVPGVSHVTPSVQVWGSQGGVTYRDQSVPTQVFGSASSYQSLNAVYCEDGRFINKSDDDSRRRFAVIGSSVVSELEIPGNPVGQHIQILGEWFKIICVAETRGELFGFDQDDFVLIPFTTAKSILGDRSWRTNVTISMSVDDVNQLTQVKRYI
;
A
#
# COMPACT_ATOMS: atom_id res chain seq x y z
N MET A 1 61.15 31.83 -4.99
CA MET A 1 60.11 30.99 -5.62
C MET A 1 60.66 29.87 -6.51
N ALA A 2 61.74 30.07 -7.25
CA ALA A 2 62.32 29.03 -8.14
C ALA A 2 62.77 27.74 -7.41
N ASN A 3 63.26 27.81 -6.18
CA ASN A 3 63.77 26.65 -5.42
C ASN A 3 62.66 25.69 -4.95
N ILE A 4 61.43 26.16 -4.81
CA ILE A 4 60.29 25.29 -4.40
C ILE A 4 59.75 24.50 -5.62
N GLN A 5 59.71 25.15 -6.78
CA GLN A 5 59.28 24.46 -8.00
C GLN A 5 60.25 23.35 -8.44
N PHE A 6 61.55 23.60 -8.31
CA PHE A 6 62.56 22.60 -8.62
C PHE A 6 62.49 21.38 -7.71
N LYS A 7 62.31 21.57 -6.42
CA LYS A 7 62.10 20.49 -5.44
C LYS A 7 60.86 19.65 -5.74
N ILE A 8 59.75 20.28 -6.15
CA ILE A 8 58.51 19.58 -6.47
C ILE A 8 58.69 18.70 -7.73
N ILE A 9 59.37 19.23 -8.76
CA ILE A 9 59.60 18.48 -9.99
C ILE A 9 60.54 17.31 -9.73
N GLU A 10 61.57 17.46 -8.93
CA GLU A 10 62.50 16.41 -8.57
C GLU A 10 61.84 15.34 -7.70
N SER A 11 61.00 15.72 -6.75
CA SER A 11 60.23 14.78 -5.94
C SER A 11 59.24 13.98 -6.76
N THR A 12 58.52 14.62 -7.71
CA THR A 12 57.57 13.90 -8.58
C THR A 12 58.28 12.94 -9.53
N ARG A 13 59.47 13.33 -10.04
CA ARG A 13 60.27 12.45 -10.89
C ARG A 13 60.82 11.24 -10.14
N SER A 14 61.27 11.44 -8.89
CA SER A 14 61.73 10.35 -8.01
C SER A 14 60.60 9.40 -7.63
N ALA A 15 59.43 9.94 -7.32
CA ALA A 15 58.23 9.14 -7.07
C ALA A 15 57.81 8.29 -8.27
N ALA A 16 57.82 8.87 -9.47
CA ALA A 16 57.53 8.15 -10.72
C ALA A 16 58.53 7.03 -11.02
N GLN A 17 59.82 7.23 -10.72
CA GLN A 17 60.83 6.20 -10.85
C GLN A 17 60.65 5.07 -9.86
N SER A 18 60.26 5.35 -8.61
CA SER A 18 59.99 4.34 -7.60
C SER A 18 58.77 3.48 -7.97
N VAL A 19 57.71 4.08 -8.50
CA VAL A 19 56.53 3.35 -9.00
C VAL A 19 56.91 2.45 -10.18
N ARG A 20 57.76 2.91 -11.09
CA ARG A 20 58.27 2.12 -12.23
C ARG A 20 59.17 0.98 -11.79
N ALA A 21 59.98 1.14 -10.77
CA ALA A 21 60.87 0.10 -10.27
C ALA A 21 60.10 -1.07 -9.62
N HIS A 22 58.94 -0.78 -9.04
CA HIS A 22 58.09 -1.80 -8.34
C HIS A 22 56.70 -1.90 -8.96
N ARG A 23 56.61 -2.04 -10.29
CA ARG A 23 55.33 -2.01 -11.05
C ARG A 23 54.26 -2.95 -10.49
N PHE A 24 54.61 -4.19 -10.17
CA PHE A 24 53.66 -5.17 -9.65
C PHE A 24 53.07 -4.76 -8.31
N ARG A 25 53.87 -4.24 -7.38
CA ARG A 25 53.39 -3.78 -6.09
C ARG A 25 52.47 -2.58 -6.23
N SER A 26 52.91 -1.60 -7.04
CA SER A 26 52.09 -0.40 -7.31
C SER A 26 50.76 -0.74 -8.00
N PHE A 27 50.80 -1.67 -8.95
CA PHE A 27 49.58 -2.15 -9.61
C PHE A 27 48.61 -2.83 -8.64
N LEU A 28 49.09 -3.75 -7.79
CA LEU A 28 48.28 -4.47 -6.83
C LEU A 28 47.68 -3.52 -5.78
N THR A 29 48.45 -2.54 -5.29
CA THR A 29 47.92 -1.56 -4.30
C THR A 29 46.91 -0.65 -4.93
N THR A 30 47.14 -0.16 -6.13
CA THR A 30 46.16 0.69 -6.85
C THR A 30 44.91 -0.09 -7.19
N LEU A 31 45.04 -1.33 -7.66
CA LEU A 31 43.88 -2.21 -7.92
C LEU A 31 43.04 -2.45 -6.66
N GLY A 32 43.72 -2.72 -5.52
CA GLY A 32 43.01 -2.86 -4.23
C GLY A 32 42.23 -1.65 -3.81
N ILE A 33 42.82 -0.45 -4.01
CA ILE A 33 42.13 0.81 -3.72
C ILE A 33 40.94 1.02 -4.66
N ILE A 34 41.12 0.79 -5.97
CA ILE A 34 40.06 0.94 -6.96
C ILE A 34 38.88 0.01 -6.63
N ILE A 35 39.16 -1.27 -6.36
CA ILE A 35 38.11 -2.22 -6.01
C ILE A 35 37.43 -1.79 -4.70
N GLY A 36 38.17 -1.38 -3.69
CA GLY A 36 37.62 -0.93 -2.42
C GLY A 36 36.70 0.27 -2.57
N VAL A 37 37.15 1.30 -3.29
CA VAL A 37 36.34 2.50 -3.53
C VAL A 37 35.14 2.20 -4.41
N ALA A 38 35.32 1.44 -5.48
CA ALA A 38 34.23 1.04 -6.38
C ALA A 38 33.16 0.23 -5.64
N SER A 39 33.55 -0.70 -4.74
CA SER A 39 32.60 -1.45 -3.92
C SER A 39 31.76 -0.52 -3.06
N VAL A 40 32.37 0.43 -2.35
CA VAL A 40 31.65 1.36 -1.47
C VAL A 40 30.68 2.21 -2.28
N ILE A 41 31.13 2.79 -3.40
CA ILE A 41 30.27 3.61 -4.27
C ILE A 41 29.10 2.76 -4.79
N SER A 42 29.35 1.52 -5.23
CA SER A 42 28.29 0.64 -5.73
C SER A 42 27.24 0.35 -4.67
N VAL A 43 27.66 0.00 -3.44
CA VAL A 43 26.73 -0.28 -2.34
C VAL A 43 25.89 0.97 -1.99
N VAL A 44 26.54 2.14 -1.88
CA VAL A 44 25.83 3.39 -1.56
C VAL A 44 24.85 3.75 -2.67
N SER A 45 25.24 3.60 -3.94
CA SER A 45 24.35 3.90 -5.08
C SER A 45 23.13 2.97 -5.12
N VAL A 46 23.31 1.67 -4.84
CA VAL A 46 22.20 0.72 -4.76
C VAL A 46 21.26 1.07 -3.60
N LEU A 47 21.80 1.39 -2.42
CA LEU A 47 20.99 1.78 -1.27
C LEU A 47 20.19 3.07 -1.52
N GLN A 48 20.80 4.06 -2.15
CA GLN A 48 20.11 5.30 -2.51
C GLN A 48 19.02 5.06 -3.56
N GLY A 49 19.33 4.29 -4.60
CA GLY A 49 18.35 3.91 -5.62
C GLY A 49 17.17 3.13 -5.03
N PHE A 50 17.43 2.20 -4.12
CA PHE A 50 16.40 1.45 -3.42
C PHE A 50 15.56 2.35 -2.51
N SER A 51 16.17 3.28 -1.78
CA SER A 51 15.45 4.26 -0.95
C SER A 51 14.52 5.14 -1.79
N LEU A 52 14.98 5.63 -2.93
CA LEU A 52 14.17 6.42 -3.86
C LEU A 52 13.02 5.58 -4.45
N TYR A 53 13.30 4.35 -4.86
CA TYR A 53 12.29 3.41 -5.36
C TYR A 53 11.19 3.16 -4.31
N ILE A 54 11.57 2.88 -3.07
CA ILE A 54 10.60 2.71 -1.97
C ILE A 54 9.80 4.00 -1.78
N SER A 55 10.46 5.16 -1.68
CA SER A 55 9.75 6.43 -1.48
C SER A 55 8.72 6.70 -2.58
N SER A 56 9.09 6.48 -3.84
CA SER A 56 8.17 6.68 -4.97
C SER A 56 6.95 5.74 -4.94
N GLN A 57 7.11 4.53 -4.40
CA GLN A 57 6.00 3.59 -4.25
C GLN A 57 4.99 4.04 -3.17
N PHE A 58 5.45 4.82 -2.18
CA PHE A 58 4.59 5.34 -1.12
C PHE A 58 4.04 6.75 -1.41
N ASP A 59 4.53 7.45 -2.43
CA ASP A 59 4.07 8.81 -2.77
C ASP A 59 2.58 8.86 -3.16
N GLY A 60 2.01 7.73 -3.61
CA GLY A 60 0.57 7.60 -3.89
C GLY A 60 -0.29 7.16 -2.70
N ILE A 61 0.32 6.65 -1.63
CA ILE A 61 -0.38 6.21 -0.41
C ILE A 61 -0.22 7.35 0.60
N GLY A 62 -1.34 7.96 1.00
CA GLY A 62 -1.32 9.07 1.96
C GLY A 62 -0.43 8.75 3.17
N THR A 63 0.64 9.52 3.34
CA THR A 63 1.67 9.30 4.39
C THR A 63 1.12 9.44 5.81
N ASN A 64 -0.09 9.93 5.98
CA ASN A 64 -0.73 10.27 7.26
C ASN A 64 -1.85 9.30 7.62
N VAL A 65 -1.85 8.09 7.06
CA VAL A 65 -2.92 7.12 7.32
C VAL A 65 -2.59 6.26 8.54
N ILE A 66 -3.54 6.19 9.47
CA ILE A 66 -3.51 5.26 10.60
C ILE A 66 -4.57 4.19 10.38
N ASN A 67 -4.16 2.93 10.48
CA ASN A 67 -5.07 1.80 10.51
C ASN A 67 -5.24 1.33 11.95
N VAL A 68 -6.47 1.34 12.42
CA VAL A 68 -6.86 0.78 13.72
C VAL A 68 -7.39 -0.62 13.50
N GLU A 69 -6.64 -1.58 13.99
CA GLU A 69 -7.01 -2.98 13.92
C GLU A 69 -7.25 -3.55 15.32
N ARG A 70 -8.02 -4.62 15.38
CA ARG A 70 -8.24 -5.30 16.65
C ARG A 70 -6.92 -5.83 17.20
N TYR A 71 -6.66 -5.56 18.44
CA TYR A 71 -5.61 -6.22 19.20
C TYR A 71 -6.22 -7.09 20.29
N THR A 72 -5.90 -8.37 20.28
CA THR A 72 -6.28 -9.30 21.36
C THR A 72 -5.05 -9.74 22.10
N PRO A 73 -4.85 -9.32 23.35
CA PRO A 73 -3.72 -9.74 24.16
C PRO A 73 -3.62 -11.26 24.26
N PRO A 74 -2.39 -11.84 24.32
CA PRO A 74 -2.20 -13.29 24.38
C PRO A 74 -2.97 -13.97 25.52
N LYS A 75 -3.06 -13.32 26.69
CA LYS A 75 -3.82 -13.81 27.85
C LYS A 75 -5.31 -13.99 27.53
N ASN A 76 -5.89 -13.07 26.79
CA ASN A 76 -7.31 -13.12 26.41
C ASN A 76 -7.56 -14.19 25.34
N ARG A 77 -6.60 -14.38 24.39
CA ARG A 77 -6.66 -15.47 23.40
C ARG A 77 -6.74 -16.85 24.07
N LEU A 78 -5.93 -17.08 25.09
CA LEU A 78 -5.92 -18.34 25.87
C LEU A 78 -7.25 -18.57 26.60
N GLN A 79 -7.98 -17.50 26.94
CA GLN A 79 -9.30 -17.57 27.56
C GLN A 79 -10.47 -17.59 26.57
N GLY A 80 -10.18 -17.67 25.25
CA GLY A 80 -11.22 -17.60 24.21
C GLY A 80 -11.91 -16.25 24.07
N LYS A 81 -11.37 -15.19 24.70
CA LYS A 81 -11.90 -13.83 24.63
C LYS A 81 -11.24 -13.08 23.48
N TRP A 82 -12.03 -12.66 22.51
CA TRP A 82 -11.56 -11.93 21.34
C TRP A 82 -12.02 -10.49 21.40
N SER A 83 -11.07 -9.55 21.29
CA SER A 83 -11.41 -8.13 21.08
C SER A 83 -12.03 -7.96 19.69
N ARG A 84 -12.92 -6.99 19.54
CA ARG A 84 -13.59 -6.68 18.27
C ARG A 84 -13.66 -5.18 18.10
N LEU A 85 -13.44 -4.75 16.87
CA LEU A 85 -13.80 -3.41 16.43
C LEU A 85 -15.17 -3.48 15.77
N THR A 86 -16.07 -2.59 16.18
CA THR A 86 -17.44 -2.54 15.69
C THR A 86 -17.70 -1.27 14.90
N TYR A 87 -18.81 -1.22 14.20
CA TYR A 87 -19.25 0.01 13.54
C TYR A 87 -19.51 1.15 14.54
N LEU A 88 -19.91 0.83 15.78
CA LEU A 88 -20.08 1.84 16.83
C LEU A 88 -18.77 2.49 17.24
N ASP A 89 -17.67 1.71 17.23
CA ASP A 89 -16.33 2.24 17.52
C ASP A 89 -15.87 3.19 16.41
N TYR A 90 -16.17 2.86 15.14
CA TYR A 90 -15.96 3.78 14.02
C TYR A 90 -16.71 5.11 14.22
N LEU A 91 -17.99 5.07 14.62
CA LEU A 91 -18.77 6.29 14.85
C LEU A 91 -18.19 7.13 16.00
N LYS A 92 -17.75 6.48 17.08
CA LYS A 92 -17.09 7.16 18.21
C LYS A 92 -15.78 7.82 17.79
N ILE A 93 -14.92 7.10 17.04
CA ILE A 93 -13.67 7.66 16.56
C ILE A 93 -13.93 8.87 15.67
N LYS A 94 -14.89 8.76 14.75
CA LYS A 94 -15.23 9.85 13.83
C LYS A 94 -15.74 11.10 14.55
N GLU A 95 -16.45 10.94 15.68
CA GLU A 95 -17.08 12.04 16.42
C GLU A 95 -16.17 12.63 17.49
N TYR A 96 -15.40 11.79 18.20
CA TYR A 96 -14.70 12.21 19.41
C TYR A 96 -13.19 12.35 19.29
N VAL A 97 -12.56 11.82 18.23
CA VAL A 97 -11.10 11.94 18.07
C VAL A 97 -10.77 13.22 17.30
N PRO A 98 -10.11 14.19 17.92
CA PRO A 98 -9.72 15.43 17.24
C PRO A 98 -8.51 15.20 16.34
N GLY A 99 -8.38 16.01 15.28
CA GLY A 99 -7.20 15.98 14.37
C GLY A 99 -7.18 14.80 13.42
N VAL A 100 -8.33 14.15 13.19
CA VAL A 100 -8.48 13.10 12.19
C VAL A 100 -9.48 13.50 11.13
N SER A 101 -9.17 13.16 9.90
CA SER A 101 -10.02 13.34 8.73
C SER A 101 -10.19 12.02 7.98
N HIS A 102 -11.15 12.00 7.05
CA HIS A 102 -11.39 10.83 6.18
C HIS A 102 -11.49 9.48 6.91
N VAL A 103 -12.11 9.45 8.08
CA VAL A 103 -12.30 8.20 8.83
C VAL A 103 -13.18 7.23 8.02
N THR A 104 -12.69 6.02 7.80
CA THR A 104 -13.27 5.02 6.91
C THR A 104 -13.30 3.65 7.58
N PRO A 105 -14.48 3.02 7.71
CA PRO A 105 -14.57 1.64 8.11
C PRO A 105 -14.34 0.72 6.92
N SER A 106 -13.61 -0.35 7.10
CA SER A 106 -13.44 -1.41 6.11
C SER A 106 -13.76 -2.76 6.70
N VAL A 107 -14.43 -3.59 5.95
CA VAL A 107 -14.77 -4.95 6.35
C VAL A 107 -14.44 -5.91 5.21
N GLN A 108 -13.66 -6.94 5.50
CA GLN A 108 -13.36 -7.95 4.50
C GLN A 108 -14.53 -8.93 4.39
N VAL A 109 -14.97 -9.15 3.16
CA VAL A 109 -16.05 -10.07 2.84
C VAL A 109 -15.43 -11.43 2.51
N TRP A 110 -15.29 -12.29 3.52
CA TRP A 110 -14.77 -13.63 3.33
C TRP A 110 -15.83 -14.53 2.72
N GLY A 111 -15.62 -15.00 1.51
CA GLY A 111 -16.37 -16.07 0.89
C GLY A 111 -15.62 -17.39 1.04
N SER A 112 -16.27 -18.40 1.57
CA SER A 112 -15.63 -19.71 1.84
C SER A 112 -15.30 -20.50 0.58
N GLN A 113 -15.70 -20.09 -0.62
CA GLN A 113 -15.45 -20.78 -1.90
C GLN A 113 -15.78 -19.95 -3.15
N GLY A 114 -15.97 -18.64 -3.04
CA GLY A 114 -16.38 -17.91 -4.22
C GLY A 114 -15.68 -16.56 -4.27
N GLY A 115 -14.78 -16.43 -5.19
CA GLY A 115 -14.34 -15.15 -5.67
C GLY A 115 -15.51 -14.36 -6.27
N VAL A 116 -15.19 -13.49 -7.14
CA VAL A 116 -16.15 -12.78 -7.97
C VAL A 116 -16.43 -13.61 -9.20
N THR A 117 -17.70 -13.73 -9.58
CA THR A 117 -18.11 -14.49 -10.76
C THR A 117 -18.71 -13.55 -11.80
N TYR A 118 -18.29 -13.73 -13.02
CA TYR A 118 -18.88 -13.09 -14.19
C TYR A 118 -19.24 -14.18 -15.22
N ARG A 119 -20.51 -14.34 -15.52
CA ARG A 119 -21.02 -15.46 -16.33
C ARG A 119 -20.57 -16.81 -15.76
N ASP A 120 -19.74 -17.53 -16.51
CA ASP A 120 -19.25 -18.86 -16.14
C ASP A 120 -17.84 -18.85 -15.54
N GLN A 121 -17.21 -17.65 -15.46
CA GLN A 121 -15.86 -17.51 -14.91
C GLN A 121 -15.93 -17.02 -13.46
N SER A 122 -15.14 -17.63 -12.60
CA SER A 122 -15.01 -17.25 -11.19
C SER A 122 -13.54 -17.10 -10.82
N VAL A 123 -13.20 -15.95 -10.26
CA VAL A 123 -11.83 -15.58 -9.91
C VAL A 123 -11.76 -15.34 -8.41
N PRO A 124 -10.77 -15.94 -7.72
CA PRO A 124 -10.52 -15.63 -6.32
C PRO A 124 -9.93 -14.22 -6.23
N THR A 125 -10.63 -13.29 -5.61
CA THR A 125 -10.18 -11.91 -5.42
C THR A 125 -10.56 -11.40 -4.05
N GLN A 126 -9.90 -10.34 -3.60
CA GLN A 126 -10.20 -9.71 -2.33
C GLN A 126 -11.44 -8.83 -2.44
N VAL A 127 -12.52 -9.23 -1.77
CA VAL A 127 -13.74 -8.44 -1.68
C VAL A 127 -13.81 -7.76 -0.32
N PHE A 128 -13.98 -6.45 -0.30
CA PHE A 128 -14.18 -5.72 0.94
C PHE A 128 -15.21 -4.62 0.80
N GLY A 129 -15.91 -4.36 1.91
CA GLY A 129 -16.85 -3.27 2.01
C GLY A 129 -16.22 -2.05 2.66
N SER A 130 -16.42 -0.87 2.08
CA SER A 130 -15.91 0.38 2.64
C SER A 130 -16.80 1.58 2.30
N ALA A 131 -16.54 2.72 2.94
CA ALA A 131 -17.27 3.96 2.73
C ALA A 131 -16.65 4.80 1.62
N SER A 132 -17.36 5.87 1.20
CA SER A 132 -16.90 6.78 0.16
C SER A 132 -15.55 7.46 0.45
N SER A 133 -15.21 7.65 1.72
CA SER A 133 -13.93 8.22 2.16
C SER A 133 -12.71 7.32 1.85
N TYR A 134 -12.93 6.05 1.51
CA TYR A 134 -11.88 5.12 1.10
C TYR A 134 -11.10 5.62 -0.12
N GLN A 135 -11.80 6.25 -1.07
CA GLN A 135 -11.19 6.82 -2.28
C GLN A 135 -10.05 7.78 -1.94
N SER A 136 -10.34 8.78 -1.12
CA SER A 136 -9.36 9.81 -0.75
C SER A 136 -8.25 9.26 0.14
N LEU A 137 -8.60 8.32 1.03
CA LEU A 137 -7.67 7.76 2.01
C LEU A 137 -6.62 6.85 1.37
N ASN A 138 -7.03 6.05 0.38
CA ASN A 138 -6.18 5.06 -0.28
C ASN A 138 -5.78 5.47 -1.71
N ALA A 139 -6.10 6.70 -2.13
CA ALA A 139 -5.84 7.23 -3.47
C ALA A 139 -6.29 6.27 -4.59
N VAL A 140 -7.49 5.67 -4.43
CA VAL A 140 -8.09 4.79 -5.44
C VAL A 140 -9.03 5.61 -6.31
N TYR A 141 -8.61 5.91 -7.52
CA TYR A 141 -9.41 6.69 -8.47
C TYR A 141 -10.01 5.78 -9.53
N CYS A 142 -11.09 6.25 -10.16
CA CYS A 142 -11.73 5.55 -11.26
C CYS A 142 -11.13 6.01 -12.60
N GLU A 143 -10.66 5.07 -13.40
CA GLU A 143 -10.34 5.30 -14.80
C GLU A 143 -11.62 5.49 -15.60
N ASP A 144 -12.60 4.61 -15.35
CA ASP A 144 -13.93 4.67 -15.94
C ASP A 144 -15.02 4.63 -14.87
N GLY A 145 -16.07 5.45 -15.06
CA GLY A 145 -17.23 5.47 -14.18
C GLY A 145 -17.11 6.41 -12.98
N ARG A 146 -17.68 6.04 -11.86
CA ARG A 146 -17.67 6.83 -10.62
C ARG A 146 -17.45 5.96 -9.40
N PHE A 147 -16.84 6.51 -8.37
CA PHE A 147 -16.67 5.84 -7.09
C PHE A 147 -17.98 5.78 -6.28
N ILE A 148 -18.01 4.93 -5.25
CA ILE A 148 -19.10 4.82 -4.28
C ILE A 148 -19.28 6.16 -3.57
N ASN A 149 -20.50 6.65 -3.50
CA ASN A 149 -20.85 7.85 -2.74
C ASN A 149 -21.63 7.51 -1.46
N LYS A 150 -21.81 8.50 -0.60
CA LYS A 150 -22.53 8.32 0.66
C LYS A 150 -23.97 7.83 0.45
N SER A 151 -24.67 8.30 -0.58
CA SER A 151 -26.03 7.86 -0.88
C SER A 151 -26.11 6.39 -1.28
N ASP A 152 -25.08 5.88 -1.96
CA ASP A 152 -25.00 4.45 -2.33
C ASP A 152 -24.86 3.59 -1.07
N ASP A 153 -24.03 4.03 -0.12
CA ASP A 153 -23.83 3.34 1.15
C ASP A 153 -25.09 3.39 2.03
N ASP A 154 -25.68 4.57 2.22
CA ASP A 154 -26.89 4.77 3.03
C ASP A 154 -28.08 3.95 2.49
N SER A 155 -28.19 3.86 1.15
CA SER A 155 -29.27 3.11 0.47
C SER A 155 -28.95 1.63 0.27
N ARG A 156 -27.82 1.13 0.74
CA ARG A 156 -27.35 -0.27 0.59
C ARG A 156 -27.38 -0.72 -0.88
N ARG A 157 -26.95 0.15 -1.79
CA ARG A 157 -26.95 -0.18 -3.20
C ARG A 157 -25.94 -1.29 -3.51
N ARG A 158 -26.32 -2.19 -4.41
CA ARG A 158 -25.44 -3.27 -4.88
C ARG A 158 -24.57 -2.78 -6.03
N PHE A 159 -23.62 -1.94 -5.70
CA PHE A 159 -22.63 -1.39 -6.61
C PHE A 159 -21.24 -1.93 -6.27
N ALA A 160 -20.41 -2.09 -7.29
CA ALA A 160 -19.05 -2.57 -7.15
C ALA A 160 -18.07 -1.63 -7.88
N VAL A 161 -16.96 -1.36 -7.23
CA VAL A 161 -15.73 -0.81 -7.81
C VAL A 161 -14.79 -1.98 -7.97
N ILE A 162 -14.21 -2.17 -9.14
CA ILE A 162 -13.32 -3.29 -9.42
C ILE A 162 -11.95 -2.82 -9.88
N GLY A 163 -10.91 -3.53 -9.46
CA GLY A 163 -9.55 -3.30 -9.95
C GLY A 163 -9.34 -3.85 -11.36
N SER A 164 -8.33 -3.33 -12.05
CA SER A 164 -8.04 -3.68 -13.45
C SER A 164 -7.64 -5.14 -13.64
N SER A 165 -6.95 -5.75 -12.66
CA SER A 165 -6.59 -7.17 -12.70
C SER A 165 -7.82 -8.07 -12.69
N VAL A 166 -8.81 -7.74 -11.86
CA VAL A 166 -10.07 -8.51 -11.79
C VAL A 166 -10.85 -8.44 -13.12
N VAL A 167 -10.84 -7.28 -13.80
CA VAL A 167 -11.45 -7.14 -15.14
C VAL A 167 -10.79 -8.07 -16.13
N SER A 168 -9.46 -8.11 -16.12
CA SER A 168 -8.66 -8.93 -17.02
C SER A 168 -8.84 -10.42 -16.76
N GLU A 169 -8.84 -10.83 -15.50
CA GLU A 169 -8.99 -12.24 -15.10
C GLU A 169 -10.40 -12.78 -15.36
N LEU A 170 -11.44 -11.94 -15.20
CA LEU A 170 -12.82 -12.29 -15.52
C LEU A 170 -13.13 -12.19 -17.02
N GLU A 171 -12.16 -11.77 -17.84
CA GLU A 171 -12.31 -11.58 -19.29
C GLU A 171 -13.58 -10.78 -19.66
N ILE A 172 -13.86 -9.69 -18.92
CA ILE A 172 -15.05 -8.88 -19.12
C ILE A 172 -14.93 -8.13 -20.47
N PRO A 173 -15.79 -8.42 -21.46
CA PRO A 173 -15.63 -7.82 -22.78
C PRO A 173 -16.12 -6.37 -22.82
N GLY A 174 -15.39 -5.54 -23.54
CA GLY A 174 -15.75 -4.14 -23.76
C GLY A 174 -15.64 -3.28 -22.53
N ASN A 175 -16.58 -2.35 -22.32
CA ASN A 175 -16.60 -1.52 -21.13
C ASN A 175 -17.23 -2.29 -19.95
N PRO A 176 -16.50 -2.52 -18.86
CA PRO A 176 -17.02 -3.22 -17.67
C PRO A 176 -18.07 -2.40 -16.92
N VAL A 177 -18.01 -1.06 -16.99
CA VAL A 177 -18.94 -0.17 -16.29
C VAL A 177 -20.36 -0.39 -16.79
N GLY A 178 -21.28 -0.67 -15.87
CA GLY A 178 -22.66 -0.97 -16.15
C GLY A 178 -22.99 -2.46 -16.24
N GLN A 179 -21.99 -3.33 -16.38
CA GLN A 179 -22.17 -4.78 -16.33
C GLN A 179 -22.36 -5.28 -14.90
N HIS A 180 -22.75 -6.54 -14.75
CA HIS A 180 -23.06 -7.14 -13.47
C HIS A 180 -22.13 -8.31 -13.19
N ILE A 181 -21.63 -8.35 -11.95
CA ILE A 181 -20.84 -9.44 -11.40
C ILE A 181 -21.59 -10.05 -10.21
N GLN A 182 -21.25 -11.26 -9.86
CA GLN A 182 -21.82 -11.95 -8.71
C GLN A 182 -20.77 -12.07 -7.60
N ILE A 183 -21.14 -11.66 -6.39
CA ILE A 183 -20.32 -11.74 -5.18
C ILE A 183 -21.14 -12.48 -4.13
N LEU A 184 -20.66 -13.61 -3.66
CA LEU A 184 -21.37 -14.46 -2.68
C LEU A 184 -22.82 -14.81 -3.10
N GLY A 185 -23.06 -15.00 -4.40
CA GLY A 185 -24.38 -15.31 -4.92
C GLY A 185 -25.29 -14.09 -5.17
N GLU A 186 -24.86 -12.89 -4.84
CA GLU A 186 -25.62 -11.66 -5.00
C GLU A 186 -25.09 -10.82 -6.18
N TRP A 187 -26.00 -10.22 -6.96
CA TRP A 187 -25.65 -9.43 -8.13
C TRP A 187 -25.26 -8.01 -7.78
N PHE A 188 -24.13 -7.56 -8.33
CA PHE A 188 -23.59 -6.22 -8.18
C PHE A 188 -23.37 -5.57 -9.55
N LYS A 189 -23.79 -4.32 -9.69
CA LYS A 189 -23.50 -3.52 -10.88
C LYS A 189 -22.14 -2.87 -10.74
N ILE A 190 -21.27 -3.05 -11.72
CA ILE A 190 -19.98 -2.36 -11.80
C ILE A 190 -20.24 -0.89 -12.10
N ILE A 191 -19.74 0.00 -11.27
CA ILE A 191 -19.88 1.46 -11.42
C ILE A 191 -18.54 2.17 -11.62
N CYS A 192 -17.42 1.49 -11.36
CA CYS A 192 -16.08 2.04 -11.53
C CYS A 192 -15.09 0.91 -11.81
N VAL A 193 -14.20 1.16 -12.75
CA VAL A 193 -12.93 0.42 -12.89
C VAL A 193 -11.85 1.32 -12.32
N ALA A 194 -11.07 0.82 -11.36
CA ALA A 194 -9.99 1.57 -10.74
C ALA A 194 -8.82 1.75 -11.70
N GLU A 195 -8.13 2.89 -11.58
CA GLU A 195 -6.86 3.11 -12.27
C GLU A 195 -5.85 2.04 -11.90
N THR A 196 -5.10 1.58 -12.90
CA THR A 196 -4.07 0.55 -12.71
C THR A 196 -2.92 1.09 -11.87
N ARG A 197 -2.61 0.40 -10.79
CA ARG A 197 -1.53 0.73 -9.85
C ARG A 197 -0.33 -0.22 -9.99
N GLY A 198 -0.57 -1.40 -10.55
CA GLY A 198 0.43 -2.43 -10.77
C GLY A 198 0.80 -3.21 -9.50
N GLU A 199 1.97 -3.82 -9.54
CA GLU A 199 2.46 -4.65 -8.44
C GLU A 199 3.35 -3.86 -7.49
N LEU A 200 3.16 -4.08 -6.19
CA LEU A 200 4.00 -3.55 -5.12
C LEU A 200 4.62 -4.72 -4.34
N PHE A 201 5.93 -4.87 -4.37
CA PHE A 201 6.66 -5.98 -3.72
C PHE A 201 6.13 -7.38 -4.08
N GLY A 202 5.65 -7.58 -5.31
CA GLY A 202 5.07 -8.85 -5.76
C GLY A 202 3.61 -9.07 -5.35
N PHE A 203 2.97 -8.07 -4.76
CA PHE A 203 1.54 -8.06 -4.48
C PHE A 203 0.81 -7.20 -5.51
N ASP A 204 -0.15 -7.79 -6.19
CA ASP A 204 -1.02 -7.08 -7.11
C ASP A 204 -1.92 -6.11 -6.34
N GLN A 205 -1.79 -4.81 -6.65
CA GLN A 205 -2.59 -3.74 -6.03
C GLN A 205 -3.98 -3.62 -6.68
N ASP A 206 -4.18 -4.27 -7.80
CA ASP A 206 -5.36 -4.15 -8.64
C ASP A 206 -6.27 -5.38 -8.55
N ASP A 207 -5.89 -6.40 -7.74
CA ASP A 207 -6.72 -7.58 -7.43
C ASP A 207 -7.65 -7.29 -6.25
N PHE A 208 -8.69 -6.50 -6.49
CA PHE A 208 -9.71 -6.21 -5.48
C PHE A 208 -11.08 -5.89 -6.07
N VAL A 209 -12.11 -6.10 -5.25
CA VAL A 209 -13.46 -5.57 -5.45
C VAL A 209 -13.93 -4.86 -4.19
N LEU A 210 -14.39 -3.62 -4.35
CA LEU A 210 -14.92 -2.80 -3.27
C LEU A 210 -16.43 -2.61 -3.45
N ILE A 211 -17.19 -2.85 -2.38
CA ILE A 211 -18.63 -2.62 -2.32
C ILE A 211 -18.97 -1.66 -1.18
N PRO A 212 -20.17 -1.04 -1.16
CA PRO A 212 -20.57 -0.18 -0.04
C PRO A 212 -20.52 -0.93 1.30
N PHE A 213 -20.02 -0.27 2.35
CA PHE A 213 -19.85 -0.86 3.68
C PHE A 213 -21.13 -1.46 4.24
N THR A 214 -22.23 -0.69 4.16
CA THR A 214 -23.52 -1.16 4.67
C THR A 214 -24.09 -2.32 3.90
N THR A 215 -23.81 -2.41 2.58
CA THR A 215 -24.13 -3.57 1.74
C THR A 215 -23.34 -4.79 2.16
N ALA A 216 -22.01 -4.64 2.33
CA ALA A 216 -21.15 -5.72 2.82
C ALA A 216 -21.63 -6.27 4.17
N LYS A 217 -21.94 -5.37 5.11
CA LYS A 217 -22.49 -5.72 6.42
C LYS A 217 -23.81 -6.49 6.30
N SER A 218 -24.70 -6.08 5.39
CA SER A 218 -25.98 -6.75 5.16
C SER A 218 -25.80 -8.18 4.62
N ILE A 219 -24.86 -8.38 3.69
CA ILE A 219 -24.58 -9.70 3.12
C ILE A 219 -23.95 -10.64 4.14
N LEU A 220 -23.05 -10.11 4.97
CA LEU A 220 -22.40 -10.90 6.02
C LEU A 220 -23.39 -11.34 7.12
N GLY A 221 -24.49 -10.60 7.33
CA GLY A 221 -25.56 -10.90 8.28
C GLY A 221 -25.04 -11.27 9.66
N ASP A 222 -25.56 -12.34 10.26
CA ASP A 222 -25.13 -12.84 11.57
C ASP A 222 -23.68 -13.32 11.61
N ARG A 223 -23.06 -13.57 10.46
CA ARG A 223 -21.61 -13.84 10.36
C ARG A 223 -20.77 -12.60 10.62
N SER A 224 -21.37 -11.41 10.68
CA SER A 224 -20.69 -10.16 10.98
C SER A 224 -19.93 -10.17 12.31
N TRP A 225 -20.29 -11.06 13.24
CA TRP A 225 -19.58 -11.24 14.51
C TRP A 225 -18.16 -11.85 14.32
N ARG A 226 -17.93 -12.55 13.20
CA ARG A 226 -16.60 -13.09 12.83
C ARG A 226 -15.77 -12.10 12.03
N THR A 227 -16.40 -11.05 11.51
CA THR A 227 -15.78 -10.10 10.62
C THR A 227 -15.08 -9.02 11.43
N ASN A 228 -13.85 -8.80 11.12
CA ASN A 228 -13.05 -7.74 11.73
C ASN A 228 -13.27 -6.45 10.94
N VAL A 229 -13.74 -5.43 11.61
CA VAL A 229 -13.77 -4.09 11.03
C VAL A 229 -12.40 -3.46 11.26
N THR A 230 -11.79 -2.98 10.21
CA THR A 230 -10.60 -2.12 10.27
C THR A 230 -11.07 -0.69 10.11
N ILE A 231 -10.54 0.22 10.92
CA ILE A 231 -10.87 1.64 10.81
C ILE A 231 -9.61 2.35 10.34
N SER A 232 -9.69 2.92 9.16
CA SER A 232 -8.59 3.71 8.59
C SER A 232 -8.94 5.18 8.67
N MET A 233 -7.97 6.02 8.97
CA MET A 233 -8.15 7.46 9.08
C MET A 233 -6.89 8.20 8.65
N SER A 234 -7.05 9.42 8.11
CA SER A 234 -5.93 10.32 7.93
C SER A 234 -5.80 11.27 9.11
N VAL A 235 -4.57 11.56 9.50
CA VAL A 235 -4.24 12.57 10.53
C VAL A 235 -3.91 13.86 9.82
N ASP A 236 -4.51 14.97 10.27
CA ASP A 236 -4.32 16.27 9.61
C ASP A 236 -2.88 16.78 9.74
N ASP A 237 -2.20 16.47 10.86
CA ASP A 237 -0.80 16.82 11.09
C ASP A 237 -0.03 15.61 11.62
N VAL A 238 1.03 15.23 10.91
CA VAL A 238 1.93 14.10 11.28
C VAL A 238 2.49 14.25 12.69
N ASN A 239 2.74 15.49 13.14
CA ASN A 239 3.26 15.76 14.49
C ASN A 239 2.26 15.39 15.59
N GLN A 240 0.96 15.36 15.29
CA GLN A 240 -0.10 15.00 16.23
C GLN A 240 -0.37 13.48 16.27
N LEU A 241 0.30 12.70 15.43
CA LEU A 241 0.12 11.25 15.31
C LEU A 241 0.24 10.53 16.66
N THR A 242 1.20 10.94 17.50
CA THR A 242 1.38 10.39 18.86
C THR A 242 0.25 10.76 19.81
N GLN A 243 -0.35 11.93 19.65
CA GLN A 243 -1.51 12.36 20.46
C GLN A 243 -2.75 11.61 20.02
N VAL A 244 -3.03 11.53 18.72
CA VAL A 244 -4.17 10.79 18.16
C VAL A 244 -4.13 9.33 18.61
N LYS A 245 -2.96 8.67 18.60
CA LYS A 245 -2.82 7.29 19.11
C LYS A 245 -3.19 7.09 20.57
N ARG A 246 -3.21 8.15 21.40
CA ARG A 246 -3.62 8.05 22.81
C ARG A 246 -5.13 8.14 22.99
N TYR A 247 -5.85 8.69 22.03
CA TYR A 247 -7.32 8.78 22.06
C TYR A 247 -8.02 7.53 21.53
N ILE A 248 -7.28 6.68 20.81
CA ILE A 248 -7.75 5.41 20.23
C ILE A 248 -7.43 4.25 21.17
#